data_25272a4ddac18131684c8d01e425e78a
#
_entry.id   25272a4ddac18131684c8d01e425e78a
#
_cell.length_a   1.000
_cell.length_b   1.000
_cell.length_c   1.000
_cell.angle_alpha   90.00
_cell.angle_beta   90.00
_cell.angle_gamma   90.00
#
_symmetry.space_group_name_H-M   'P 1'
#
loop_
_entity.id
_entity.type
_entity.pdbx_description
1 polymer ?
#
loop_
_entity_poly.entity_id
_entity_poly.type
_entity_poly.pdbx_seq_one_letter_code
_entity_poly.pdbx_strand_id
1 'polypeptide(L)'
;VKLLEQVEQFGNLRPPDRRAVNLHDALDRARKSAMVGFAAHMTIVEDFDPSLPPTWADPDQLMQVFLNLIKNAAEAAGPQGGTIRLRTFYDLSLRVRRKDGPPAALPLNIEVIDDGPGLPPDIAAEVFEPFVSGRENGTGLGLALVLKIITDHEGWISVESVPGRTAFRISLPMAPKEKRKEC
;
A
#
# COMPACT_ATOMS: atom_id res chain seq x y z
N VAL A 1 20.72 -11.09 6.85
CA VAL A 1 20.60 -9.71 7.34
C VAL A 1 19.25 -9.11 6.99
N LYS A 2 18.88 -9.06 5.70
CA LYS A 2 17.57 -8.54 5.28
C LYS A 2 16.37 -9.31 5.85
N LEU A 3 16.46 -10.63 5.93
CA LEU A 3 15.40 -11.46 6.49
C LEU A 3 15.18 -11.18 7.98
N LEU A 4 16.27 -11.05 8.75
CA LEU A 4 16.20 -10.76 10.17
C LEU A 4 15.56 -9.39 10.44
N GLU A 5 15.95 -8.36 9.69
CA GLU A 5 15.36 -7.02 9.78
C GLU A 5 13.86 -7.04 9.48
N GLN A 6 13.44 -7.76 8.44
CA GLN A 6 12.03 -7.89 8.08
C GLN A 6 11.22 -8.66 9.14
N VAL A 7 11.79 -9.73 9.71
CA VAL A 7 11.16 -10.47 10.81
C VAL A 7 11.02 -9.59 12.05
N GLU A 8 12.04 -8.81 12.39
CA GLU A 8 11.99 -7.85 13.49
C GLU A 8 10.94 -6.77 13.28
N GLN A 9 10.87 -6.18 12.07
CA GLN A 9 9.85 -5.19 11.72
C GLN A 9 8.45 -5.77 11.82
N PHE A 10 8.23 -6.99 11.36
CA PHE A 10 6.94 -7.67 11.45
C PHE A 10 6.54 -7.97 12.89
N GLY A 11 7.48 -8.47 13.72
CA GLY A 11 7.22 -8.83 15.11
C GLY A 11 7.10 -7.64 16.06
N ASN A 12 7.74 -6.50 15.73
CA ASN A 12 7.81 -5.30 16.57
C ASN A 12 6.88 -4.17 16.08
N LEU A 13 5.94 -4.48 15.19
CA LEU A 13 4.99 -3.48 14.71
C LEU A 13 4.14 -2.95 15.86
N ARG A 14 4.31 -1.68 16.19
CA ARG A 14 3.51 -0.98 17.19
C ARG A 14 2.08 -0.72 16.70
N PRO A 15 1.11 -0.53 17.59
CA PRO A 15 -0.19 0.00 17.21
C PRO A 15 -0.06 1.32 16.46
N PRO A 16 -0.90 1.58 15.43
CA PRO A 16 -0.81 2.82 14.67
C PRO A 16 -1.17 4.04 15.51
N ASP A 17 -0.33 5.06 15.44
CA ASP A 17 -0.61 6.40 15.97
C ASP A 17 -1.28 7.22 14.87
N ARG A 18 -2.60 7.13 14.80
CA ARG A 18 -3.40 7.64 13.68
C ARG A 18 -3.69 9.12 13.83
N ARG A 19 -3.58 9.82 12.72
CA ARG A 19 -3.90 11.25 12.57
C ARG A 19 -4.42 11.53 11.16
N ALA A 20 -4.89 12.74 10.91
CA ALA A 20 -5.26 13.17 9.57
C ALA A 20 -4.00 13.28 8.69
N VAL A 21 -3.93 12.52 7.61
CA VAL A 21 -2.78 12.45 6.70
C VAL A 21 -3.24 12.72 5.28
N ASN A 22 -2.53 13.62 4.58
CA ASN A 22 -2.70 13.81 3.15
C ASN A 22 -1.97 12.66 2.41
N LEU A 23 -2.75 11.82 1.74
CA LEU A 23 -2.22 10.66 1.02
C LEU A 23 -1.24 11.04 -0.10
N HIS A 24 -1.47 12.16 -0.78
CA HIS A 24 -0.60 12.60 -1.88
C HIS A 24 0.78 13.03 -1.37
N ASP A 25 0.85 13.68 -0.21
CA ASP A 25 2.13 14.01 0.42
C ASP A 25 2.90 12.74 0.81
N ALA A 26 2.20 11.76 1.38
CA ALA A 26 2.81 10.49 1.76
C ALA A 26 3.30 9.70 0.53
N LEU A 27 2.50 9.64 -0.53
CA LEU A 27 2.87 8.98 -1.79
C LEU A 27 4.03 9.67 -2.49
N ASP A 28 4.03 11.01 -2.53
CA ASP A 28 5.13 11.78 -3.13
C ASP A 28 6.46 11.58 -2.40
N ARG A 29 6.43 11.55 -1.07
CA ARG A 29 7.60 11.25 -0.25
C ARG A 29 8.12 9.83 -0.49
N ALA A 30 7.22 8.86 -0.58
CA ALA A 30 7.58 7.47 -0.88
C ALA A 30 8.20 7.35 -2.28
N ARG A 31 7.61 8.01 -3.28
CA ARG A 31 8.16 8.06 -4.63
C ARG A 31 9.57 8.63 -4.66
N LYS A 32 9.78 9.79 -4.05
CA LYS A 32 11.10 10.44 -4.00
C LYS A 32 12.14 9.56 -3.32
N SER A 33 11.78 8.92 -2.21
CA SER A 33 12.68 7.99 -1.52
C SER A 33 13.02 6.78 -2.36
N ALA A 34 12.04 6.19 -3.03
CA ALA A 34 12.24 5.02 -3.90
C ALA A 34 13.12 5.35 -5.12
N MET A 35 12.95 6.53 -5.72
CA MET A 35 13.66 6.96 -6.93
C MET A 35 15.16 7.20 -6.73
N VAL A 36 15.60 7.50 -5.51
CA VAL A 36 17.02 7.61 -5.18
C VAL A 36 17.64 6.27 -4.77
N GLY A 37 16.86 5.21 -4.72
CA GLY A 37 17.28 3.88 -4.30
C GLY A 37 16.76 2.77 -5.22
N PHE A 38 15.99 1.85 -4.66
CA PHE A 38 15.58 0.60 -5.31
C PHE A 38 14.70 0.76 -6.58
N ALA A 39 14.09 1.93 -6.80
CA ALA A 39 13.27 2.20 -7.98
C ALA A 39 13.91 3.21 -8.95
N ALA A 40 15.21 3.44 -8.86
CA ALA A 40 15.94 4.39 -9.74
C ALA A 40 15.84 4.03 -11.24
N HIS A 41 15.65 2.75 -11.55
CA HIS A 41 15.48 2.23 -12.92
C HIS A 41 14.04 2.27 -13.43
N MET A 42 13.09 2.74 -12.60
CA MET A 42 11.68 2.80 -12.93
C MET A 42 11.25 4.19 -13.37
N THR A 43 10.18 4.25 -14.15
CA THR A 43 9.40 5.47 -14.37
C THR A 43 8.18 5.42 -13.46
N ILE A 44 8.00 6.43 -12.62
CA ILE A 44 6.84 6.51 -11.72
C ILE A 44 5.93 7.64 -12.19
N VAL A 45 4.68 7.30 -12.52
CA VAL A 45 3.64 8.23 -12.96
C VAL A 45 2.63 8.41 -11.83
N GLU A 46 2.30 9.65 -11.52
CA GLU A 46 1.27 10.00 -10.54
C GLU A 46 -0.03 10.39 -11.25
N ASP A 47 -1.12 9.74 -10.86
CA ASP A 47 -2.48 9.98 -11.35
C ASP A 47 -3.40 10.18 -10.13
N PHE A 48 -3.38 11.38 -9.57
CA PHE A 48 -4.00 11.69 -8.29
C PHE A 48 -5.29 12.49 -8.46
N ASP A 49 -6.31 12.10 -7.71
CA ASP A 49 -7.51 12.90 -7.51
C ASP A 49 -7.21 14.06 -6.52
N PRO A 50 -7.13 15.33 -7.00
CA PRO A 50 -6.74 16.46 -6.15
C PRO A 50 -7.80 16.79 -5.08
N SER A 51 -9.02 16.28 -5.22
CA SER A 51 -10.12 16.52 -4.27
C SER A 51 -10.13 15.55 -3.10
N LEU A 52 -9.21 14.58 -3.06
CA LEU A 52 -9.20 13.53 -2.06
C LEU A 52 -9.01 14.09 -0.64
N PRO A 53 -9.95 13.83 0.30
CA PRO A 53 -9.79 14.28 1.68
C PRO A 53 -8.70 13.48 2.41
N PRO A 54 -8.22 13.96 3.59
CA PRO A 54 -7.23 13.22 4.36
C PRO A 54 -7.77 11.89 4.88
N THR A 55 -6.86 10.93 4.99
CA THR A 55 -7.12 9.64 5.65
C THR A 55 -6.78 9.72 7.14
N TRP A 56 -7.33 8.79 7.92
CA TRP A 56 -7.02 8.60 9.33
C TRP A 56 -5.98 7.49 9.47
N ALA A 57 -4.71 7.85 9.58
CA ALA A 57 -3.61 6.90 9.50
C ALA A 57 -2.35 7.33 10.26
N ASP A 58 -1.48 6.36 10.50
CA ASP A 58 -0.11 6.59 10.97
C ASP A 58 0.78 6.87 9.76
N PRO A 59 1.36 8.06 9.63
CA PRO A 59 2.14 8.44 8.46
C PRO A 59 3.39 7.58 8.25
N ASP A 60 4.05 7.14 9.32
CA ASP A 60 5.25 6.32 9.20
C ASP A 60 4.90 4.90 8.73
N GLN A 61 3.81 4.33 9.22
CA GLN A 61 3.35 3.01 8.78
C GLN A 61 2.82 3.05 7.35
N LEU A 62 2.12 4.11 6.93
CA LEU A 62 1.74 4.30 5.53
C LEU A 62 2.95 4.41 4.61
N MET A 63 3.98 5.14 5.02
CA MET A 63 5.23 5.23 4.27
C MET A 63 5.83 3.83 4.03
N GLN A 64 5.83 2.99 5.06
CA GLN A 64 6.32 1.62 4.96
C GLN A 64 5.50 0.79 3.98
N VAL A 65 4.17 0.94 3.99
CA VAL A 65 3.28 0.28 3.01
C VAL A 65 3.64 0.70 1.58
N PHE A 66 3.72 1.99 1.32
CA PHE A 66 3.98 2.49 -0.03
C PHE A 66 5.37 2.11 -0.53
N LEU A 67 6.39 2.19 0.32
CA LEU A 67 7.74 1.75 -0.04
C LEU A 67 7.79 0.26 -0.35
N ASN A 68 7.10 -0.59 0.41
CA ASN A 68 7.04 -2.03 0.15
C ASN A 68 6.35 -2.34 -1.19
N LEU A 69 5.24 -1.66 -1.50
CA LEU A 69 4.53 -1.88 -2.75
C LEU A 69 5.32 -1.37 -3.97
N ILE A 70 5.96 -0.22 -3.87
CA ILE A 70 6.82 0.32 -4.94
C ILE A 70 8.05 -0.60 -5.14
N LYS A 71 8.64 -1.08 -4.07
CA LYS A 71 9.77 -2.02 -4.13
C LYS A 71 9.39 -3.32 -4.84
N ASN A 72 8.23 -3.90 -4.51
CA ASN A 72 7.74 -5.09 -5.20
C ASN A 72 7.55 -4.85 -6.69
N ALA A 73 6.98 -3.72 -7.07
CA ALA A 73 6.80 -3.35 -8.47
C ALA A 73 8.13 -3.19 -9.21
N ALA A 74 9.11 -2.52 -8.59
CA ALA A 74 10.44 -2.33 -9.16
C ALA A 74 11.20 -3.64 -9.34
N GLU A 75 11.10 -4.55 -8.37
CA GLU A 75 11.72 -5.87 -8.46
C GLU A 75 11.05 -6.75 -9.53
N ALA A 76 9.73 -6.66 -9.69
CA ALA A 76 8.99 -7.40 -10.73
C ALA A 76 9.38 -6.96 -12.14
N ALA A 77 9.69 -5.69 -12.34
CA ALA A 77 10.13 -5.14 -13.63
C ALA A 77 11.52 -5.66 -14.06
N GLY A 78 12.36 -6.02 -13.09
CA GLY A 78 13.74 -6.41 -13.35
C GLY A 78 14.65 -5.23 -13.70
N PRO A 79 15.94 -5.51 -14.08
CA PRO A 79 16.93 -4.45 -14.24
C PRO A 79 16.69 -3.51 -15.42
N GLN A 80 15.87 -3.92 -16.38
CA GLN A 80 15.52 -3.08 -17.55
C GLN A 80 14.53 -1.96 -17.20
N GLY A 81 13.92 -2.05 -16.00
CA GLY A 81 12.92 -1.08 -15.57
C GLY A 81 11.56 -1.30 -16.17
N GLY A 82 10.68 -0.37 -15.91
CA GLY A 82 9.30 -0.36 -16.35
C GLY A 82 8.59 0.86 -15.77
N THR A 83 7.27 0.86 -15.80
CA THR A 83 6.43 1.95 -15.31
C THR A 83 5.63 1.52 -14.10
N ILE A 84 5.64 2.35 -13.06
CA ILE A 84 4.75 2.25 -11.90
C ILE A 84 3.79 3.42 -11.98
N ARG A 85 2.49 3.16 -11.92
CA ARG A 85 1.46 4.19 -11.78
C ARG A 85 0.98 4.19 -10.34
N LEU A 86 1.03 5.36 -9.71
CA LEU A 86 0.41 5.62 -8.41
C LEU A 86 -0.88 6.38 -8.68
N ARG A 87 -2.02 5.74 -8.44
CA ARG A 87 -3.33 6.29 -8.70
C ARG A 87 -4.11 6.45 -7.40
N THR A 88 -4.80 7.58 -7.24
CA THR A 88 -5.76 7.78 -6.15
C THR A 88 -7.12 8.17 -6.71
N PHE A 89 -8.18 7.74 -6.04
CA PHE A 89 -9.55 8.09 -6.39
C PHE A 89 -10.50 7.90 -5.20
N TYR A 90 -11.65 8.54 -5.30
CA TYR A 90 -12.71 8.46 -4.31
C TYR A 90 -13.80 7.50 -4.78
N ASP A 91 -14.16 6.51 -3.97
CA ASP A 91 -15.19 5.53 -4.27
C ASP A 91 -15.88 5.06 -2.98
N LEU A 92 -17.18 5.29 -2.87
CA LEU A 92 -18.01 4.90 -1.72
C LEU A 92 -18.56 3.49 -1.79
N SER A 93 -18.29 2.73 -2.84
CA SER A 93 -18.89 1.41 -3.06
C SER A 93 -18.38 0.36 -2.07
N LEU A 94 -17.15 0.47 -1.58
CA LEU A 94 -16.59 -0.49 -0.64
C LEU A 94 -17.01 -0.16 0.79
N ARG A 95 -17.66 -1.14 1.41
CA ARG A 95 -18.00 -1.11 2.85
C ARG A 95 -17.48 -2.37 3.51
N VAL A 96 -16.85 -2.20 4.67
CA VAL A 96 -16.28 -3.30 5.45
C VAL A 96 -17.07 -3.50 6.73
N ARG A 97 -17.37 -4.75 7.06
CA ARG A 97 -18.03 -5.09 8.32
C ARG A 97 -17.08 -4.82 9.48
N ARG A 98 -17.56 -4.13 10.49
CA ARG A 98 -16.88 -3.97 11.78
C ARG A 98 -17.37 -5.05 12.74
N LYS A 99 -16.51 -5.42 13.70
CA LYS A 99 -16.93 -6.29 14.81
C LYS A 99 -17.99 -5.62 15.65
N ASP A 100 -17.87 -4.31 15.85
CA ASP A 100 -18.78 -3.49 16.65
C ASP A 100 -19.24 -2.29 15.82
N GLY A 101 -20.55 -2.20 15.55
CA GLY A 101 -21.15 -1.06 14.87
C GLY A 101 -21.52 -1.29 13.40
N PRO A 102 -22.02 -0.25 12.72
CA PRO A 102 -22.43 -0.34 11.32
C PRO A 102 -21.24 -0.53 10.38
N PRO A 103 -21.45 -1.06 9.16
CA PRO A 103 -20.40 -1.17 8.16
C PRO A 103 -19.73 0.19 7.89
N ALA A 104 -18.39 0.20 7.85
CA ALA A 104 -17.63 1.41 7.56
C ALA A 104 -17.38 1.55 6.06
N ALA A 105 -17.56 2.75 5.52
CA ALA A 105 -17.12 3.08 4.18
C ALA A 105 -15.60 3.30 4.14
N LEU A 106 -14.97 2.80 3.09
CA LEU A 106 -13.54 3.00 2.80
C LEU A 106 -13.40 3.73 1.45
N PRO A 107 -13.65 5.05 1.43
CA PRO A 107 -13.80 5.77 0.17
C PRO A 107 -12.49 6.18 -0.47
N LEU A 108 -11.38 6.18 0.27
CA LEU A 108 -10.07 6.63 -0.22
C LEU A 108 -9.31 5.46 -0.77
N ASN A 109 -9.08 5.47 -2.08
CA ASN A 109 -8.43 4.37 -2.79
C ASN A 109 -7.08 4.78 -3.35
N ILE A 110 -6.10 3.92 -3.15
CA ILE A 110 -4.76 4.04 -3.70
C ILE A 110 -4.48 2.77 -4.50
N GLU A 111 -4.05 2.92 -5.75
CA GLU A 111 -3.54 1.80 -6.54
C GLU A 111 -2.07 1.99 -6.85
N VAL A 112 -1.29 0.93 -6.68
CA VAL A 112 0.08 0.81 -7.18
C VAL A 112 0.06 -0.21 -8.31
N ILE A 113 0.25 0.28 -9.52
CA ILE A 113 0.08 -0.49 -10.75
C ILE A 113 1.42 -0.60 -11.45
N ASP A 114 1.90 -1.82 -11.70
CA ASP A 114 3.10 -2.05 -12.49
C ASP A 114 2.78 -2.76 -13.81
N ASP A 115 3.69 -2.67 -14.76
CA ASP A 115 3.62 -3.27 -16.09
C ASP A 115 4.50 -4.54 -16.22
N GLY A 116 4.83 -5.15 -15.08
CA GLY A 116 5.65 -6.35 -15.01
C GLY A 116 4.94 -7.61 -15.52
N PRO A 117 5.58 -8.78 -15.37
CA PRO A 117 5.07 -10.04 -15.93
C PRO A 117 3.81 -10.56 -15.24
N GLY A 118 3.41 -10.00 -14.13
CA GLY A 118 2.31 -10.47 -13.31
C GLY A 118 2.75 -11.54 -12.29
N LEU A 119 1.84 -11.87 -11.39
CA LEU A 119 2.03 -12.92 -10.40
C LEU A 119 1.53 -14.26 -10.97
N PRO A 120 2.23 -15.37 -10.70
CA PRO A 120 1.67 -16.70 -10.96
C PRO A 120 0.33 -16.86 -10.22
N PRO A 121 -0.70 -17.53 -10.81
CA PRO A 121 -2.02 -17.65 -10.17
C PRO A 121 -2.01 -18.29 -8.79
N ASP A 122 -1.13 -19.25 -8.54
CA ASP A 122 -0.93 -19.89 -7.24
C ASP A 122 -0.34 -18.93 -6.21
N ILE A 123 0.58 -18.05 -6.60
CA ILE A 123 1.16 -17.02 -5.76
C ILE A 123 0.17 -15.88 -5.49
N ALA A 124 -0.59 -15.46 -6.51
CA ALA A 124 -1.56 -14.37 -6.36
C ALA A 124 -2.65 -14.66 -5.32
N ALA A 125 -3.07 -15.92 -5.20
CA ALA A 125 -4.07 -16.33 -4.22
C ALA A 125 -3.61 -16.19 -2.75
N GLU A 126 -2.30 -16.30 -2.49
CA GLU A 126 -1.70 -16.34 -1.15
C GLU A 126 -0.61 -15.28 -0.94
N VAL A 127 -0.58 -14.24 -1.79
CA VAL A 127 0.53 -13.28 -1.84
C VAL A 127 0.72 -12.50 -0.52
N PHE A 128 -0.31 -12.39 0.29
CA PHE A 128 -0.23 -11.72 1.60
C PHE A 128 0.14 -12.65 2.76
N GLU A 129 0.23 -13.95 2.53
CA GLU A 129 0.67 -14.89 3.55
C GLU A 129 2.18 -14.74 3.80
N PRO A 130 2.65 -14.85 5.07
CA PRO A 130 4.07 -14.80 5.38
C PRO A 130 4.86 -15.86 4.61
N PHE A 131 6.06 -15.50 4.15
CA PHE A 131 7.00 -16.35 3.42
C PHE A 131 6.55 -16.82 2.04
N VAL A 132 5.44 -16.33 1.52
CA VAL A 132 5.03 -16.59 0.13
C VAL A 132 5.71 -15.57 -0.79
N SER A 133 6.46 -16.05 -1.77
CA SER A 133 7.13 -15.21 -2.76
C SER A 133 7.32 -15.97 -4.07
N GLY A 134 7.05 -15.30 -5.19
CA GLY A 134 7.35 -15.79 -6.53
C GLY A 134 8.77 -15.52 -7.00
N ARG A 135 9.64 -14.98 -6.14
CA ARG A 135 11.02 -14.59 -6.45
C ARG A 135 12.00 -15.38 -5.60
N GLU A 136 13.12 -15.80 -6.22
CA GLU A 136 14.16 -16.58 -5.54
C GLU A 136 14.75 -15.88 -4.30
N ASN A 137 14.89 -14.56 -4.35
CA ASN A 137 15.46 -13.75 -3.28
C ASN A 137 14.39 -13.01 -2.44
N GLY A 138 13.11 -13.31 -2.66
CA GLY A 138 12.02 -12.70 -1.89
C GLY A 138 11.84 -13.41 -0.55
N THR A 139 11.72 -12.63 0.53
CA THR A 139 11.45 -13.17 1.88
C THR A 139 9.98 -13.53 2.09
N GLY A 140 9.08 -12.96 1.30
CA GLY A 140 7.63 -13.12 1.45
C GLY A 140 7.03 -12.39 2.66
N LEU A 141 7.79 -11.52 3.34
CA LEU A 141 7.33 -10.79 4.52
C LEU A 141 6.82 -9.38 4.21
N GLY A 142 7.26 -8.77 3.11
CA GLY A 142 6.88 -7.40 2.77
C GLY A 142 5.37 -7.20 2.60
N LEU A 143 4.70 -8.09 1.89
CA LEU A 143 3.25 -8.02 1.68
C LEU A 143 2.46 -8.47 2.92
N ALA A 144 2.97 -9.41 3.70
CA ALA A 144 2.36 -9.78 4.98
C ALA A 144 2.38 -8.60 5.96
N LEU A 145 3.47 -7.83 5.99
CA LEU A 145 3.56 -6.60 6.78
C LEU A 145 2.59 -5.53 6.27
N VAL A 146 2.47 -5.36 4.96
CA VAL A 146 1.49 -4.43 4.35
C VAL A 146 0.07 -4.81 4.77
N LEU A 147 -0.31 -6.08 4.66
CA LEU A 147 -1.63 -6.56 5.10
C LEU A 147 -1.88 -6.25 6.58
N LYS A 148 -0.89 -6.51 7.45
CA LYS A 148 -1.02 -6.23 8.88
C LYS A 148 -1.22 -4.75 9.14
N ILE A 149 -0.44 -3.88 8.54
CA ILE A 149 -0.57 -2.43 8.69
C ILE A 149 -1.96 -1.95 8.23
N ILE A 150 -2.39 -2.37 7.05
CA ILE A 150 -3.69 -1.95 6.50
C ILE A 150 -4.85 -2.48 7.36
N THR A 151 -4.75 -3.70 7.85
CA THR A 151 -5.75 -4.28 8.76
C THR A 151 -5.82 -3.51 10.09
N ASP A 152 -4.68 -3.16 10.66
CA ASP A 152 -4.60 -2.35 11.89
C ASP A 152 -5.15 -0.92 11.69
N HIS A 153 -5.18 -0.44 10.45
CA HIS A 153 -5.79 0.83 10.05
C HIS A 153 -7.28 0.71 9.70
N GLU A 154 -7.88 -0.46 9.91
CA GLU A 154 -9.27 -0.73 9.52
C GLU A 154 -9.53 -0.54 8.02
N GLY A 155 -8.49 -0.71 7.21
CA GLY A 155 -8.53 -0.63 5.76
C GLY A 155 -8.71 -1.98 5.08
N TRP A 156 -8.64 -1.95 3.77
CA TRP A 156 -8.74 -3.13 2.91
C TRP A 156 -7.63 -3.10 1.87
N ILE A 157 -7.08 -4.27 1.53
CA ILE A 157 -6.11 -4.43 0.45
C ILE A 157 -6.51 -5.60 -0.44
N SER A 158 -6.34 -5.42 -1.73
CA SER A 158 -6.56 -6.46 -2.74
C SER A 158 -5.52 -6.36 -3.84
N VAL A 159 -5.39 -7.42 -4.63
CA VAL A 159 -4.50 -7.49 -5.77
C VAL A 159 -5.22 -8.09 -6.98
N GLU A 160 -5.00 -7.49 -8.13
CA GLU A 160 -5.37 -8.03 -9.43
C GLU A 160 -4.11 -8.12 -10.29
N SER A 161 -3.85 -9.30 -10.85
CA SER A 161 -2.64 -9.51 -11.63
C SER A 161 -2.93 -10.33 -12.88
N VAL A 162 -2.49 -9.79 -14.00
CA VAL A 162 -2.43 -10.47 -15.30
C VAL A 162 -1.05 -10.18 -15.92
N PRO A 163 -0.58 -10.96 -16.89
CA PRO A 163 0.66 -10.62 -17.58
C PRO A 163 0.62 -9.19 -18.13
N GLY A 164 1.63 -8.39 -17.79
CA GLY A 164 1.74 -6.98 -18.18
C GLY A 164 1.06 -5.99 -17.24
N ARG A 165 0.32 -6.45 -16.22
CA ARG A 165 -0.33 -5.53 -15.27
C ARG A 165 -0.60 -6.20 -13.92
N THR A 166 0.01 -5.67 -12.88
CA THR A 166 -0.32 -6.00 -11.48
C THR A 166 -0.75 -4.75 -10.75
N ALA A 167 -1.92 -4.77 -10.14
CA ALA A 167 -2.47 -3.66 -9.38
C ALA A 167 -2.73 -4.08 -7.93
N PHE A 168 -2.05 -3.44 -6.98
CA PHE A 168 -2.40 -3.50 -5.56
C PHE A 168 -3.30 -2.31 -5.25
N ARG A 169 -4.47 -2.59 -4.71
CA ARG A 169 -5.45 -1.56 -4.31
C ARG A 169 -5.60 -1.54 -2.80
N ILE A 170 -5.42 -0.38 -2.22
CA ILE A 170 -5.67 -0.09 -0.80
C ILE A 170 -6.88 0.81 -0.70
N SER A 171 -7.77 0.50 0.24
CA SER A 171 -8.92 1.34 0.56
C SER A 171 -8.87 1.72 2.04
N LEU A 172 -8.97 3.01 2.32
CA LEU A 172 -8.78 3.59 3.64
C LEU A 172 -9.97 4.46 4.05
N PRO A 173 -10.21 4.60 5.38
CA PRO A 173 -11.23 5.51 5.90
C PRO A 173 -10.79 6.97 5.79
N MET A 174 -11.78 7.87 5.69
CA MET A 174 -11.54 9.30 5.85
C MET A 174 -11.18 9.62 7.30
N ALA A 175 -10.36 10.68 7.48
CA ALA A 175 -10.16 11.27 8.80
C ALA A 175 -11.50 11.80 9.35
N PRO A 176 -11.75 11.69 10.69
CA PRO A 176 -12.91 12.29 11.30
C PRO A 176 -12.92 13.80 11.05
N LYS A 177 -14.12 14.37 10.80
CA LYS A 177 -14.25 15.83 10.74
C LYS A 177 -13.93 16.38 12.13
N GLU A 178 -13.05 17.38 12.20
CA GLU A 178 -12.84 18.13 13.44
C GLU A 178 -14.21 18.69 13.88
N LYS A 179 -14.60 18.38 15.12
CA LYS A 179 -15.75 19.08 15.72
C LYS A 179 -15.33 20.54 15.77
N ARG A 180 -15.97 21.39 14.95
CA ARG A 180 -15.91 22.83 15.18
C ARG A 180 -16.24 23.03 16.64
N LYS A 181 -15.29 23.54 17.42
CA LYS A 181 -15.63 24.09 18.73
C LYS A 181 -16.61 25.23 18.45
N GLU A 182 -17.88 24.96 18.69
CA GLU A 182 -18.85 26.05 18.78
C GLU A 182 -18.36 26.97 19.89
N CYS A 183 -18.00 28.16 19.48
CA CYS A 183 -17.72 29.26 20.42
C CYS A 183 -19.04 29.74 21.04
#